data_90573a2b746a392cc9077ab0f261b87b
#
_entry.id   90573a2b746a392cc9077ab0f261b87b
#
_cell.length_a   1.000
_cell.length_b   1.000
_cell.length_c   1.000
_cell.angle_alpha   90.00
_cell.angle_beta   90.00
_cell.angle_gamma   90.00
#
_symmetry.space_group_name_H-M   'P 1'
#
loop_
_entity.id
_entity.type
_entity.pdbx_description
1 polymer ?
#
loop_
_entity_poly.entity_id
_entity_poly.type
_entity_poly.pdbx_seq_one_letter_code
_entity_poly.pdbx_strand_id
1 'polypeptide(L)'
;YITSVKYLDKEIFVDSSCEEDEFPVLLMDWIDGETMENYIAENYQDNYIMAMLCYRFCKMAAWLRSQPFAHGDIKPDNIMVRPDGNLTLVDYDGMFVPAMKGQKSPTIGTKDFSHPLRTVDDFDETIDDFALASIALSLKAIALKPSLLDEYGAADRLLFSAEDYRDLSKSKVLAALQELMNDEEVNTLLSMFLLVCAKKNLGMCSFRLFYLCRSNNDLEEIVKLADAYYEGKEKDYNKAFSLYSDAASKGSLYALACLGFCYCEGKGCMQDFTRGLILIRESASQNNPKGQNVMGICYSKGYGVPKDDTEAVEWYRRAAEQGYARAQSNLGVCYAKGYGVVQCYEEAVGWIRKSANQGYAKAQGLLGVCYQKGKGVDPDDVEAVEWYRKSARQGNSTSQWLLGLCYEQGKGVIQNYKEAVECYRKSAEQDNASAQYHLGLCYEKGYGVVQDYGQAIFWYQKSANQGYSKAEHRLEICYRGQDIDAGCYVSYLDDSGLEGYDFSRLRLKRDL
;
A
#
# COMPACT_ATOMS: atom_id res chain seq x y z
N TYR A 1 -4.82 15.69 -16.54
CA TYR A 1 -3.86 16.81 -16.45
C TYR A 1 -4.42 18.13 -16.95
N ILE A 2 -5.53 18.14 -17.66
CA ILE A 2 -6.28 19.34 -18.05
C ILE A 2 -7.67 19.19 -17.47
N THR A 3 -8.15 20.20 -16.77
CA THR A 3 -9.57 20.26 -16.34
C THR A 3 -10.47 20.42 -17.57
N SER A 4 -11.74 20.03 -17.44
CA SER A 4 -12.71 20.26 -18.51
C SER A 4 -12.82 21.76 -18.78
N VAL A 5 -12.37 22.18 -19.95
CA VAL A 5 -12.49 23.56 -20.40
C VAL A 5 -13.78 23.68 -21.19
N LYS A 6 -14.72 24.51 -20.72
CA LYS A 6 -15.88 24.91 -21.50
C LYS A 6 -15.58 26.27 -22.14
N TYR A 7 -15.46 26.27 -23.45
CA TYR A 7 -15.41 27.49 -24.26
C TYR A 7 -16.82 28.04 -24.38
N LEU A 8 -17.03 29.23 -23.82
CA LEU A 8 -18.26 29.98 -23.99
C LEU A 8 -17.99 31.14 -24.96
N ASP A 9 -18.51 31.00 -26.18
CA ASP A 9 -18.52 32.06 -27.16
C ASP A 9 -19.58 33.08 -26.72
N LYS A 10 -19.18 34.33 -26.40
CA LYS A 10 -20.04 35.50 -26.17
C LYS A 10 -20.85 35.67 -24.88
N GLU A 11 -20.36 35.23 -23.71
CA GLU A 11 -21.19 35.34 -22.47
C GLU A 11 -20.73 36.34 -21.39
N ILE A 12 -19.69 37.14 -21.56
CA ILE A 12 -19.31 38.14 -20.54
C ILE A 12 -19.02 39.49 -21.18
N PHE A 13 -19.85 40.50 -20.82
CA PHE A 13 -19.54 41.90 -21.05
C PHE A 13 -18.55 42.38 -19.97
N VAL A 14 -17.35 42.76 -20.37
CA VAL A 14 -16.46 43.54 -19.54
C VAL A 14 -16.74 45.00 -19.81
N ASP A 15 -17.27 45.72 -18.78
CA ASP A 15 -17.47 47.15 -18.89
C ASP A 15 -16.08 47.83 -18.82
N SER A 16 -15.43 47.89 -19.95
CA SER A 16 -14.25 48.72 -20.13
C SER A 16 -14.68 49.92 -20.95
N SER A 17 -14.25 51.11 -20.60
CA SER A 17 -14.47 52.37 -21.26
C SER A 17 -13.85 52.47 -22.66
N CYS A 18 -13.61 51.38 -23.32
CA CYS A 18 -13.12 51.21 -24.65
C CYS A 18 -14.05 50.26 -25.43
N GLU A 19 -14.52 50.73 -26.57
CA GLU A 19 -15.32 50.11 -27.60
C GLU A 19 -15.60 48.57 -27.54
N GLU A 20 -16.87 48.23 -27.85
CA GLU A 20 -17.46 46.85 -27.84
C GLU A 20 -16.57 45.77 -28.44
N ASP A 21 -15.74 45.11 -27.62
CA ASP A 21 -15.06 43.87 -27.99
C ASP A 21 -15.56 42.72 -27.11
N GLU A 22 -16.23 41.75 -27.75
CA GLU A 22 -16.62 40.49 -27.14
C GLU A 22 -15.34 39.63 -26.94
N PHE A 23 -14.92 39.41 -25.72
CA PHE A 23 -13.80 38.52 -25.42
C PHE A 23 -14.31 37.11 -25.14
N PRO A 24 -13.70 36.08 -25.75
CA PRO A 24 -13.97 34.71 -25.36
C PRO A 24 -13.51 34.43 -23.92
N VAL A 25 -14.41 33.92 -23.09
CA VAL A 25 -14.08 33.57 -21.69
C VAL A 25 -13.89 32.08 -21.57
N LEU A 26 -12.76 31.73 -21.02
CA LEU A 26 -12.47 30.37 -20.62
C LEU A 26 -13.01 30.13 -19.22
N LEU A 27 -14.10 29.34 -19.09
CA LEU A 27 -14.55 28.85 -17.80
C LEU A 27 -13.73 27.61 -17.44
N MET A 28 -12.94 27.72 -16.38
CA MET A 28 -12.20 26.61 -15.80
C MET A 28 -12.87 26.23 -14.48
N ASP A 29 -12.98 24.92 -14.22
CA ASP A 29 -13.39 24.46 -12.90
C ASP A 29 -12.35 24.91 -11.88
N TRP A 30 -12.82 25.33 -10.69
CA TRP A 30 -11.91 25.61 -9.57
C TRP A 30 -11.07 24.40 -9.25
N ILE A 31 -9.76 24.57 -9.20
CA ILE A 31 -8.80 23.51 -8.88
C ILE A 31 -8.47 23.58 -7.40
N ASP A 32 -8.90 22.58 -6.62
CA ASP A 32 -8.49 22.40 -5.26
C ASP A 32 -7.07 21.80 -5.23
N GLY A 33 -6.16 22.48 -4.55
CA GLY A 33 -4.75 22.11 -4.49
C GLY A 33 -3.86 23.31 -4.22
N GLU A 34 -2.56 23.05 -4.19
CA GLU A 34 -1.51 24.06 -4.05
C GLU A 34 -0.55 24.02 -5.22
N THR A 35 0.23 25.08 -5.46
CA THR A 35 1.26 25.06 -6.50
C THR A 35 2.33 24.02 -6.18
N MET A 36 2.93 23.45 -7.21
CA MET A 36 4.02 22.49 -7.02
C MET A 36 5.23 23.12 -6.29
N GLU A 37 5.44 24.42 -6.47
CA GLU A 37 6.45 25.18 -5.74
C GLU A 37 6.20 25.15 -4.23
N ASN A 38 4.99 25.51 -3.77
CA ASN A 38 4.62 25.47 -2.36
C ASN A 38 4.70 24.04 -1.81
N TYR A 39 4.18 23.06 -2.55
CA TYR A 39 4.24 21.66 -2.18
C TYR A 39 5.70 21.19 -1.98
N ILE A 40 6.62 21.57 -2.85
CA ILE A 40 8.05 21.26 -2.72
C ILE A 40 8.61 21.95 -1.47
N ALA A 41 8.37 23.25 -1.27
CA ALA A 41 8.89 24.00 -0.14
C ALA A 41 8.48 23.38 1.22
N GLU A 42 7.27 22.85 1.31
CA GLU A 42 6.76 22.19 2.52
C GLU A 42 7.27 20.76 2.72
N ASN A 43 7.62 20.04 1.63
CA ASN A 43 7.84 18.60 1.66
C ASN A 43 9.24 18.15 1.20
N TYR A 44 10.15 19.02 0.79
CA TYR A 44 11.43 18.62 0.16
C TYR A 44 12.34 17.78 1.05
N GLN A 45 12.18 17.84 2.37
CA GLN A 45 12.92 17.01 3.33
C GLN A 45 12.42 15.56 3.36
N ASP A 46 11.25 15.26 2.79
CA ASP A 46 10.70 13.91 2.71
C ASP A 46 11.05 13.27 1.38
N ASN A 47 12.06 12.40 1.41
CA ASN A 47 12.58 11.72 0.22
C ASN A 47 11.49 10.94 -0.54
N TYR A 48 10.52 10.36 0.19
CA TYR A 48 9.43 9.60 -0.43
C TYR A 48 8.45 10.54 -1.16
N ILE A 49 8.01 11.62 -0.51
CA ILE A 49 7.10 12.59 -1.13
C ILE A 49 7.73 13.17 -2.41
N MET A 50 9.01 13.51 -2.34
CA MET A 50 9.75 14.05 -3.50
C MET A 50 9.94 13.00 -4.61
N ALA A 51 10.19 11.73 -4.28
CA ALA A 51 10.26 10.65 -5.27
C ALA A 51 8.91 10.42 -5.96
N MET A 52 7.81 10.46 -5.20
CA MET A 52 6.45 10.38 -5.76
C MET A 52 6.11 11.58 -6.64
N LEU A 53 6.48 12.78 -6.23
CA LEU A 53 6.28 13.98 -7.05
C LEU A 53 7.05 13.87 -8.37
N CYS A 54 8.31 13.43 -8.32
CA CYS A 54 9.11 13.17 -9.53
C CYS A 54 8.45 12.15 -10.46
N TYR A 55 7.98 11.02 -9.91
CA TYR A 55 7.26 10.00 -10.68
C TYR A 55 6.01 10.57 -11.36
N ARG A 56 5.16 11.28 -10.62
CA ARG A 56 3.93 11.90 -11.14
C ARG A 56 4.24 12.95 -12.20
N PHE A 57 5.29 13.74 -11.97
CA PHE A 57 5.77 14.73 -12.94
C PHE A 57 6.24 14.06 -14.24
N CYS A 58 7.07 13.03 -14.17
CA CYS A 58 7.51 12.27 -15.35
C CYS A 58 6.34 11.65 -16.13
N LYS A 59 5.30 11.18 -15.42
CA LYS A 59 4.06 10.67 -16.02
C LYS A 59 3.29 11.77 -16.74
N MET A 60 3.15 12.94 -16.13
CA MET A 60 2.54 14.13 -16.75
C MET A 60 3.36 14.59 -17.96
N ALA A 61 4.69 14.68 -17.84
CA ALA A 61 5.58 15.09 -18.93
C ALA A 61 5.47 14.13 -20.13
N ALA A 62 5.43 12.82 -19.89
CA ALA A 62 5.25 11.86 -20.96
C ALA A 62 3.88 11.97 -21.65
N TRP A 63 2.82 12.25 -20.86
CA TRP A 63 1.50 12.51 -21.42
C TRP A 63 1.49 13.79 -22.27
N LEU A 64 2.02 14.91 -21.73
CA LEU A 64 2.05 16.18 -22.44
C LEU A 64 2.78 16.06 -23.79
N ARG A 65 3.96 15.39 -23.80
CA ARG A 65 4.72 15.14 -25.03
C ARG A 65 4.01 14.19 -26.03
N SER A 66 2.99 13.50 -25.62
CA SER A 66 2.15 12.70 -26.54
C SER A 66 0.99 13.49 -27.15
N GLN A 67 0.79 14.74 -26.72
CA GLN A 67 -0.26 15.59 -27.22
C GLN A 67 0.21 16.39 -28.45
N PRO A 68 -0.71 16.84 -29.30
CA PRO A 68 -0.38 17.71 -30.44
C PRO A 68 -0.24 19.20 -30.05
N PHE A 69 -0.21 19.51 -28.78
CA PHE A 69 -0.04 20.86 -28.23
C PHE A 69 1.06 20.89 -27.19
N ALA A 70 1.53 22.08 -26.84
CA ALA A 70 2.47 22.30 -25.75
C ALA A 70 1.99 23.45 -24.85
N HIS A 71 2.39 23.45 -23.60
CA HIS A 71 1.97 24.45 -22.60
C HIS A 71 2.66 25.82 -22.82
N GLY A 72 3.95 25.79 -23.14
CA GLY A 72 4.71 26.97 -23.50
C GLY A 72 5.37 27.73 -22.35
N ASP A 73 4.91 27.51 -21.10
CA ASP A 73 5.51 28.09 -19.89
C ASP A 73 5.40 27.10 -18.71
N ILE A 74 6.04 25.94 -18.85
CA ILE A 74 6.10 24.93 -17.78
C ILE A 74 7.06 25.37 -16.69
N LYS A 75 6.52 25.60 -15.51
CA LYS A 75 7.26 25.92 -14.26
C LYS A 75 6.47 25.40 -13.04
N PRO A 76 7.10 25.29 -11.86
CA PRO A 76 6.42 24.76 -10.66
C PRO A 76 5.15 25.53 -10.27
N ASP A 77 5.09 26.85 -10.47
CA ASP A 77 3.92 27.68 -10.17
C ASP A 77 2.70 27.37 -11.07
N ASN A 78 2.97 26.94 -12.32
CA ASN A 78 1.95 26.61 -13.30
C ASN A 78 1.50 25.15 -13.24
N ILE A 79 1.86 24.45 -12.16
CA ILE A 79 1.49 23.07 -11.90
C ILE A 79 0.86 22.98 -10.51
N MET A 80 -0.41 22.60 -10.45
CA MET A 80 -1.12 22.37 -9.18
C MET A 80 -0.98 20.93 -8.72
N VAL A 81 -0.65 20.74 -7.45
CA VAL A 81 -0.70 19.44 -6.77
C VAL A 81 -2.03 19.34 -6.05
N ARG A 82 -2.90 18.43 -6.49
CA ARG A 82 -4.22 18.23 -5.92
C ARG A 82 -4.14 17.41 -4.62
N PRO A 83 -5.18 17.44 -3.75
CA PRO A 83 -5.22 16.66 -2.52
C PRO A 83 -5.04 15.13 -2.73
N ASP A 84 -5.41 14.62 -3.91
CA ASP A 84 -5.17 13.23 -4.30
C ASP A 84 -3.75 12.98 -4.85
N GLY A 85 -2.93 14.04 -4.89
CA GLY A 85 -1.57 14.05 -5.40
C GLY A 85 -1.45 14.09 -6.93
N ASN A 86 -2.56 14.14 -7.68
CA ASN A 86 -2.51 14.31 -9.11
C ASN A 86 -2.05 15.73 -9.49
N LEU A 87 -1.32 15.82 -10.61
CA LEU A 87 -0.84 17.09 -11.13
C LEU A 87 -1.80 17.65 -12.18
N THR A 88 -2.04 18.96 -12.15
CA THR A 88 -2.87 19.66 -13.11
C THR A 88 -2.12 20.90 -13.57
N LEU A 89 -2.04 21.08 -14.89
CA LEU A 89 -1.45 22.27 -15.49
C LEU A 89 -2.44 23.44 -15.41
N VAL A 90 -1.92 24.64 -15.17
CA VAL A 90 -2.67 25.89 -15.12
C VAL A 90 -1.89 26.97 -15.87
N ASP A 91 -2.52 28.11 -16.18
CA ASP A 91 -1.90 29.25 -16.85
C ASP A 91 -1.37 28.92 -18.26
N TYR A 92 -2.29 28.89 -19.23
CA TYR A 92 -2.02 28.47 -20.61
C TYR A 92 -1.65 29.64 -21.56
N ASP A 93 -1.17 30.75 -21.06
CA ASP A 93 -0.86 31.95 -21.84
C ASP A 93 0.19 31.71 -22.94
N GLY A 94 1.07 30.78 -22.76
CA GLY A 94 2.12 30.40 -23.70
C GLY A 94 1.75 29.24 -24.65
N MET A 95 0.53 28.74 -24.61
CA MET A 95 0.13 27.48 -25.24
C MET A 95 0.31 27.47 -26.74
N PHE A 96 0.96 26.42 -27.25
CA PHE A 96 0.98 26.09 -28.67
C PHE A 96 -0.09 25.09 -29.03
N VAL A 97 -0.79 25.30 -30.12
CA VAL A 97 -1.70 24.31 -30.75
C VAL A 97 -1.37 24.21 -32.25
N PRO A 98 -1.66 23.07 -32.93
CA PRO A 98 -1.29 22.86 -34.34
C PRO A 98 -1.73 23.95 -35.31
N ALA A 99 -2.84 24.62 -35.01
CA ALA A 99 -3.34 25.75 -35.80
C ALA A 99 -2.41 26.98 -35.79
N MET A 100 -1.51 27.08 -34.79
CA MET A 100 -0.54 28.19 -34.65
C MET A 100 0.79 27.87 -35.29
N LYS A 101 0.94 26.78 -36.01
CA LYS A 101 2.20 26.39 -36.66
C LYS A 101 2.68 27.46 -37.61
N GLY A 102 3.92 27.93 -37.43
CA GLY A 102 4.49 29.02 -38.20
C GLY A 102 4.22 30.43 -37.67
N GLN A 103 3.47 30.55 -36.56
CA GLN A 103 3.33 31.83 -35.83
C GLN A 103 4.47 31.99 -34.84
N LYS A 104 4.59 33.21 -34.27
CA LYS A 104 5.53 33.50 -33.21
C LYS A 104 4.92 33.20 -31.85
N SER A 105 5.74 32.71 -30.91
CA SER A 105 5.31 32.52 -29.54
C SER A 105 4.91 33.85 -28.88
N PRO A 106 3.80 33.92 -28.16
CA PRO A 106 3.39 35.08 -27.40
C PRO A 106 4.34 35.42 -26.26
N THR A 107 5.06 34.41 -25.75
CA THR A 107 5.99 34.51 -24.63
C THR A 107 7.28 33.73 -24.90
N ILE A 108 8.40 34.12 -24.27
CA ILE A 108 9.64 33.35 -24.28
C ILE A 108 9.63 32.32 -23.10
N GLY A 109 8.65 32.42 -22.20
CA GLY A 109 8.62 31.67 -20.97
C GLY A 109 9.51 32.22 -19.87
N THR A 110 9.49 31.55 -18.70
CA THR A 110 10.30 31.97 -17.54
C THR A 110 11.76 31.57 -17.73
N LYS A 111 12.67 32.50 -17.45
CA LYS A 111 14.11 32.39 -17.72
C LYS A 111 14.76 31.09 -17.24
N ASP A 112 14.44 30.68 -16.02
CA ASP A 112 15.07 29.51 -15.39
C ASP A 112 14.43 28.16 -15.85
N PHE A 113 13.35 28.25 -16.61
CA PHE A 113 12.64 27.09 -17.19
C PHE A 113 12.58 27.11 -18.72
N SER A 114 13.28 28.04 -19.35
CA SER A 114 13.36 28.17 -20.80
C SER A 114 14.77 27.95 -21.32
N HIS A 115 14.86 27.29 -22.47
CA HIS A 115 16.16 27.09 -23.12
C HIS A 115 16.83 28.44 -23.39
N PRO A 116 18.14 28.62 -23.04
CA PRO A 116 18.82 29.93 -23.11
C PRO A 116 18.91 30.51 -24.54
N LEU A 117 18.75 29.70 -25.57
CA LEU A 117 18.71 30.10 -26.97
C LEU A 117 17.29 30.09 -27.55
N ARG A 118 16.24 30.01 -26.71
CA ARG A 118 14.86 30.09 -27.17
C ARG A 118 14.55 31.53 -27.66
N THR A 119 13.86 31.59 -28.75
CA THR A 119 13.33 32.82 -29.36
C THR A 119 11.83 32.70 -29.57
N VAL A 120 11.17 33.80 -29.93
CA VAL A 120 9.75 33.80 -30.27
C VAL A 120 9.44 32.97 -31.54
N ASP A 121 10.44 32.66 -32.34
CA ASP A 121 10.31 31.85 -33.55
C ASP A 121 10.34 30.33 -33.21
N ASP A 122 10.78 29.93 -32.01
CA ASP A 122 10.73 28.55 -31.49
C ASP A 122 9.36 28.30 -30.88
N PHE A 123 8.34 28.06 -31.73
CA PHE A 123 6.94 27.86 -31.30
C PHE A 123 6.35 26.62 -31.97
N ASP A 124 6.53 25.48 -31.32
CA ASP A 124 6.08 24.18 -31.76
C ASP A 124 5.76 23.24 -30.56
N GLU A 125 5.39 22.01 -30.87
CA GLU A 125 5.06 20.98 -29.88
C GLU A 125 6.21 20.55 -28.95
N THR A 126 7.45 20.97 -29.21
CA THR A 126 8.64 20.62 -28.42
C THR A 126 9.09 21.72 -27.45
N ILE A 127 8.34 22.81 -27.42
CA ILE A 127 8.69 24.03 -26.65
C ILE A 127 8.86 23.78 -25.16
N ASP A 128 8.21 22.76 -24.60
CA ASP A 128 8.25 22.39 -23.19
C ASP A 128 9.40 21.43 -22.84
N ASP A 129 10.06 20.82 -23.83
CA ASP A 129 11.05 19.75 -23.61
C ASP A 129 12.15 20.13 -22.63
N PHE A 130 12.62 21.39 -22.71
CA PHE A 130 13.67 21.89 -21.82
C PHE A 130 13.19 21.99 -20.37
N ALA A 131 12.05 22.62 -20.13
CA ALA A 131 11.47 22.77 -18.79
C ALA A 131 11.19 21.39 -18.16
N LEU A 132 10.59 20.48 -18.93
CA LEU A 132 10.26 19.13 -18.47
C LEU A 132 11.52 18.36 -18.03
N ALA A 133 12.62 18.43 -18.81
CA ALA A 133 13.86 17.74 -18.47
C ALA A 133 14.55 18.35 -17.23
N SER A 134 14.60 19.69 -17.15
CA SER A 134 15.21 20.41 -16.01
C SER A 134 14.45 20.15 -14.71
N ILE A 135 13.13 20.24 -14.72
CA ILE A 135 12.30 20.00 -13.54
C ILE A 135 12.40 18.54 -13.09
N ALA A 136 12.28 17.57 -14.01
CA ALA A 136 12.38 16.16 -13.67
C ALA A 136 13.72 15.80 -13.02
N LEU A 137 14.83 16.30 -13.56
CA LEU A 137 16.17 16.10 -12.99
C LEU A 137 16.28 16.72 -11.59
N SER A 138 15.78 17.95 -11.43
CA SER A 138 15.77 18.63 -10.12
C SER A 138 14.98 17.88 -9.07
N LEU A 139 13.76 17.43 -9.39
CA LEU A 139 12.91 16.66 -8.46
C LEU A 139 13.58 15.36 -8.04
N LYS A 140 14.19 14.63 -8.98
CA LYS A 140 14.88 13.37 -8.67
C LYS A 140 16.11 13.62 -7.78
N ALA A 141 16.88 14.65 -8.06
CA ALA A 141 18.06 15.00 -7.27
C ALA A 141 17.69 15.42 -5.84
N ILE A 142 16.66 16.26 -5.67
CA ILE A 142 16.12 16.66 -4.35
C ILE A 142 15.61 15.44 -3.59
N ALA A 143 14.90 14.52 -4.24
CA ALA A 143 14.42 13.28 -3.62
C ALA A 143 15.55 12.41 -3.04
N LEU A 144 16.73 12.42 -3.65
CA LEU A 144 17.90 11.67 -3.18
C LEU A 144 18.75 12.45 -2.17
N LYS A 145 18.86 13.77 -2.35
CA LYS A 145 19.68 14.66 -1.51
C LYS A 145 18.95 15.99 -1.31
N PRO A 146 18.05 16.09 -0.31
CA PRO A 146 17.26 17.30 -0.05
C PRO A 146 18.09 18.59 0.13
N SER A 147 19.28 18.48 0.71
CA SER A 147 20.19 19.65 0.90
C SER A 147 20.54 20.37 -0.39
N LEU A 148 20.37 19.76 -1.55
CA LEU A 148 20.59 20.44 -2.82
C LEU A 148 19.63 21.62 -3.04
N LEU A 149 18.41 21.54 -2.53
CA LEU A 149 17.46 22.65 -2.61
C LEU A 149 17.90 23.81 -1.72
N ASP A 150 18.44 23.53 -0.52
CA ASP A 150 18.95 24.54 0.40
C ASP A 150 20.17 25.24 -0.17
N GLU A 151 21.04 24.51 -0.90
CA GLU A 151 22.30 25.04 -1.42
C GLU A 151 22.14 25.79 -2.74
N TYR A 152 21.23 25.33 -3.62
CA TYR A 152 21.14 25.80 -5.02
C TYR A 152 19.75 26.31 -5.40
N GLY A 153 18.71 25.99 -4.63
CA GLY A 153 17.35 26.44 -4.87
C GLY A 153 17.15 27.94 -4.59
N ALA A 154 16.10 28.50 -5.14
CA ALA A 154 15.60 29.83 -4.84
C ALA A 154 14.07 29.86 -5.00
N ALA A 155 13.42 30.96 -4.58
CA ALA A 155 11.98 31.10 -4.59
C ALA A 155 11.35 30.98 -5.99
N ASP A 156 12.12 31.27 -7.03
CA ASP A 156 11.67 31.31 -8.43
C ASP A 156 12.25 30.17 -9.29
N ARG A 157 12.99 29.23 -8.69
CA ARG A 157 13.63 28.13 -9.41
C ARG A 157 13.80 26.89 -8.51
N LEU A 158 13.98 25.74 -9.12
CA LEU A 158 14.41 24.53 -8.41
C LEU A 158 15.93 24.56 -8.20
N LEU A 159 16.69 23.72 -8.92
CA LEU A 159 18.14 23.65 -8.74
C LEU A 159 18.93 24.52 -9.71
N PHE A 160 18.50 24.57 -10.98
CA PHE A 160 19.23 25.24 -12.04
C PHE A 160 18.76 26.66 -12.24
N SER A 161 19.74 27.56 -12.49
CA SER A 161 19.51 28.94 -12.88
C SER A 161 19.79 29.13 -14.37
N ALA A 162 19.32 30.27 -14.93
CA ALA A 162 19.65 30.68 -16.31
C ALA A 162 21.14 30.82 -16.56
N GLU A 163 21.94 31.08 -15.53
CA GLU A 163 23.40 31.18 -15.64
C GLU A 163 24.04 29.80 -15.82
N ASP A 164 23.52 28.76 -15.12
CA ASP A 164 24.00 27.38 -15.27
C ASP A 164 23.86 26.90 -16.71
N TYR A 165 22.75 27.25 -17.37
CA TYR A 165 22.48 26.87 -18.76
C TYR A 165 23.40 27.56 -19.79
N ARG A 166 23.93 28.76 -19.48
CA ARG A 166 24.83 29.48 -20.38
C ARG A 166 26.20 28.85 -20.44
N ASP A 167 26.67 28.30 -19.35
CA ASP A 167 27.95 27.61 -19.25
C ASP A 167 27.91 26.43 -18.28
N LEU A 168 27.42 25.30 -18.77
CA LEU A 168 27.29 24.06 -17.98
C LEU A 168 28.66 23.64 -17.38
N SER A 169 29.76 24.00 -17.96
CA SER A 169 31.10 23.64 -17.44
C SER A 169 31.42 24.31 -16.09
N LYS A 170 30.72 25.39 -15.78
CA LYS A 170 30.87 26.16 -14.53
C LYS A 170 29.75 25.94 -13.55
N SER A 171 28.72 25.17 -13.92
CA SER A 171 27.59 24.92 -13.05
C SER A 171 27.98 24.11 -11.80
N LYS A 172 27.80 24.75 -10.66
CA LYS A 172 28.02 24.09 -9.36
C LYS A 172 26.98 22.98 -9.09
N VAL A 173 25.74 23.20 -9.57
CA VAL A 173 24.64 22.20 -9.50
C VAL A 173 25.07 20.94 -10.25
N LEU A 174 25.55 21.08 -11.48
CA LEU A 174 25.99 19.95 -12.28
C LEU A 174 27.17 19.21 -11.62
N ALA A 175 28.11 19.94 -10.99
CA ALA A 175 29.18 19.32 -10.20
C ALA A 175 28.67 18.56 -9.01
N ALA A 176 27.67 19.09 -8.28
CA ALA A 176 27.05 18.40 -7.12
C ALA A 176 26.26 17.16 -7.53
N LEU A 177 25.66 17.12 -8.72
CA LEU A 177 24.96 15.95 -9.23
C LEU A 177 25.89 14.76 -9.55
N GLN A 178 27.19 14.99 -9.69
CA GLN A 178 28.17 13.91 -9.91
C GLN A 178 28.18 12.89 -8.75
N GLU A 179 27.89 13.33 -7.53
CA GLU A 179 27.78 12.44 -6.37
C GLU A 179 26.59 11.46 -6.46
N LEU A 180 25.56 11.83 -7.25
CA LEU A 180 24.35 11.04 -7.44
C LEU A 180 24.39 10.15 -8.69
N MET A 181 25.47 10.11 -9.44
CA MET A 181 25.58 9.39 -10.70
C MET A 181 25.58 7.85 -10.57
N ASN A 182 25.60 7.31 -9.34
CA ASN A 182 25.37 5.89 -9.10
C ASN A 182 23.89 5.49 -9.26
N ASP A 183 22.96 6.46 -9.25
CA ASP A 183 21.54 6.24 -9.52
C ASP A 183 21.29 6.27 -11.03
N GLU A 184 20.78 5.17 -11.60
CA GLU A 184 20.53 5.05 -13.04
C GLU A 184 19.47 6.03 -13.56
N GLU A 185 18.50 6.40 -12.72
CA GLU A 185 17.45 7.36 -13.08
C GLU A 185 18.03 8.77 -13.16
N VAL A 186 18.93 9.16 -12.24
CA VAL A 186 19.65 10.43 -12.32
C VAL A 186 20.47 10.48 -13.60
N ASN A 187 21.23 9.43 -13.93
CA ASN A 187 22.03 9.38 -15.16
C ASN A 187 21.16 9.53 -16.41
N THR A 188 20.00 8.90 -16.43
CA THR A 188 19.09 8.99 -17.57
C THR A 188 18.48 10.39 -17.68
N LEU A 189 18.02 10.99 -16.58
CA LEU A 189 17.47 12.36 -16.56
C LEU A 189 18.53 13.39 -16.90
N LEU A 190 19.76 13.22 -16.40
CA LEU A 190 20.87 14.07 -16.75
C LEU A 190 21.21 13.99 -18.25
N SER A 191 21.20 12.79 -18.82
CA SER A 191 21.42 12.60 -20.26
C SER A 191 20.33 13.29 -21.11
N MET A 192 19.06 13.20 -20.68
CA MET A 192 17.95 13.91 -21.33
C MET A 192 18.12 15.42 -21.19
N PHE A 193 18.48 15.90 -20.02
CA PHE A 193 18.75 17.33 -19.78
C PHE A 193 19.90 17.87 -20.66
N LEU A 194 21.02 17.16 -20.74
CA LEU A 194 22.14 17.55 -21.59
C LEU A 194 21.77 17.50 -23.08
N LEU A 195 20.94 16.53 -23.49
CA LEU A 195 20.46 16.47 -24.87
C LEU A 195 19.62 17.68 -25.23
N VAL A 196 18.68 18.08 -24.38
CA VAL A 196 17.81 19.23 -24.66
C VAL A 196 18.58 20.55 -24.58
N CYS A 197 19.59 20.67 -23.72
CA CYS A 197 20.51 21.81 -23.71
C CYS A 197 21.28 21.95 -25.05
N ALA A 198 21.65 20.81 -25.65
CA ALA A 198 22.40 20.80 -26.90
C ALA A 198 21.52 20.97 -28.15
N LYS A 199 20.29 20.43 -28.15
CA LYS A 199 19.43 20.30 -29.33
C LYS A 199 18.10 21.02 -29.25
N LYS A 200 17.79 21.70 -28.14
CA LYS A 200 16.50 22.34 -27.81
C LYS A 200 15.30 21.40 -27.66
N ASN A 201 15.40 20.14 -28.03
CA ASN A 201 14.32 19.14 -27.87
C ASN A 201 14.86 17.78 -27.49
N LEU A 202 13.99 16.94 -26.98
CA LEU A 202 14.31 15.57 -26.54
C LEU A 202 14.33 14.55 -27.69
N GLY A 203 13.87 14.90 -28.89
CA GLY A 203 13.76 13.98 -29.99
C GLY A 203 12.93 12.74 -29.64
N MET A 204 13.50 11.55 -29.80
CA MET A 204 12.84 10.27 -29.47
C MET A 204 12.92 9.87 -28.00
N CYS A 205 13.63 10.62 -27.15
CA CYS A 205 13.68 10.33 -25.72
C CYS A 205 12.31 10.50 -25.07
N SER A 206 11.96 9.64 -24.15
CA SER A 206 10.65 9.64 -23.51
C SER A 206 10.74 9.51 -22.01
N PHE A 207 9.97 10.31 -21.27
CA PHE A 207 9.78 10.18 -19.83
C PHE A 207 9.11 8.85 -19.43
N ARG A 208 8.56 8.09 -20.39
CA ARG A 208 8.07 6.73 -20.12
C ARG A 208 9.15 5.81 -19.56
N LEU A 209 10.43 6.09 -19.85
CA LEU A 209 11.56 5.37 -19.26
C LEU A 209 11.54 5.38 -17.72
N PHE A 210 10.93 6.37 -17.06
CA PHE A 210 10.89 6.48 -15.58
C PHE A 210 9.71 5.79 -14.92
N TYR A 211 8.64 5.48 -15.66
CA TYR A 211 7.48 4.80 -15.10
C TYR A 211 7.10 3.50 -15.79
N LEU A 212 7.75 3.18 -16.91
CA LEU A 212 7.60 1.88 -17.60
C LEU A 212 8.85 1.00 -17.52
N CYS A 213 9.99 1.57 -17.14
CA CYS A 213 11.28 0.89 -17.13
C CYS A 213 11.60 0.13 -15.85
N ARG A 214 10.75 -0.76 -15.43
CA ARG A 214 11.10 -2.08 -14.90
C ARG A 214 9.94 -2.97 -15.29
N SER A 215 10.22 -4.14 -15.78
CA SER A 215 9.16 -5.09 -16.15
C SER A 215 8.22 -5.22 -14.94
N ASN A 216 6.93 -5.41 -15.16
CA ASN A 216 5.99 -5.69 -14.05
C ASN A 216 6.54 -6.78 -13.12
N ASN A 217 7.39 -7.67 -13.64
CA ASN A 217 8.07 -8.72 -12.88
C ASN A 217 8.99 -8.16 -11.79
N ASP A 218 9.79 -7.12 -12.05
CA ASP A 218 10.72 -6.58 -11.04
C ASP A 218 9.96 -5.91 -9.89
N LEU A 219 8.88 -5.18 -10.19
CA LEU A 219 8.01 -4.58 -9.15
C LEU A 219 7.28 -5.65 -8.35
N GLU A 220 6.81 -6.72 -8.99
CA GLU A 220 6.20 -7.86 -8.30
C GLU A 220 7.20 -8.58 -7.39
N GLU A 221 8.45 -8.74 -7.80
CA GLU A 221 9.50 -9.34 -6.96
C GLU A 221 9.82 -8.48 -5.75
N ILE A 222 9.96 -7.16 -5.92
CA ILE A 222 10.17 -6.23 -4.81
C ILE A 222 9.00 -6.31 -3.82
N VAL A 223 7.76 -6.31 -4.33
CA VAL A 223 6.55 -6.42 -3.51
C VAL A 223 6.48 -7.75 -2.78
N LYS A 224 6.78 -8.89 -3.44
CA LYS A 224 6.84 -10.22 -2.81
C LYS A 224 7.89 -10.27 -1.70
N LEU A 225 9.05 -9.65 -1.92
CA LEU A 225 10.10 -9.55 -0.89
C LEU A 225 9.64 -8.68 0.29
N ALA A 226 8.97 -7.56 0.02
CA ALA A 226 8.40 -6.69 1.05
C ALA A 226 7.33 -7.42 1.87
N ASP A 227 6.42 -8.15 1.21
CA ASP A 227 5.41 -8.99 1.87
C ASP A 227 6.07 -10.08 2.75
N ALA A 228 7.18 -10.68 2.29
CA ALA A 228 7.93 -11.67 3.05
C ALA A 228 8.55 -11.09 4.34
N TYR A 229 9.09 -9.86 4.31
CA TYR A 229 9.56 -9.15 5.50
C TYR A 229 8.42 -8.66 6.39
N TYR A 230 7.25 -8.35 5.83
CA TYR A 230 6.12 -7.87 6.62
C TYR A 230 5.34 -9.01 7.30
N GLU A 231 5.04 -10.09 6.58
CA GLU A 231 4.18 -11.20 7.04
C GLU A 231 4.96 -12.48 7.39
N GLY A 232 6.20 -12.60 6.93
CA GLY A 232 7.02 -13.82 7.07
C GLY A 232 7.42 -14.15 8.51
N LYS A 233 8.18 -15.22 8.67
CA LYS A 233 8.66 -15.68 9.99
C LYS A 233 9.66 -14.70 10.61
N GLU A 234 10.57 -14.18 9.80
CA GLU A 234 11.56 -13.17 10.21
C GLU A 234 11.05 -11.79 9.78
N LYS A 235 10.24 -11.18 10.65
CA LYS A 235 9.65 -9.88 10.39
C LYS A 235 10.67 -8.77 10.52
N ASP A 236 10.90 -8.04 9.45
CA ASP A 236 11.68 -6.80 9.43
C ASP A 236 10.82 -5.68 8.82
N TYR A 237 10.09 -4.99 9.68
CA TYR A 237 9.18 -3.93 9.23
C TYR A 237 9.90 -2.74 8.60
N ASN A 238 11.17 -2.46 8.99
CA ASN A 238 11.93 -1.37 8.39
C ASN A 238 12.30 -1.69 6.94
N LYS A 239 12.75 -2.93 6.67
CA LYS A 239 13.00 -3.38 5.31
C LYS A 239 11.73 -3.46 4.48
N ALA A 240 10.63 -3.99 5.04
CA ALA A 240 9.35 -4.03 4.36
C ALA A 240 8.89 -2.62 3.96
N PHE A 241 8.95 -1.65 4.88
CA PHE A 241 8.62 -0.26 4.64
C PHE A 241 9.46 0.35 3.50
N SER A 242 10.78 0.18 3.55
CA SER A 242 11.70 0.67 2.51
C SER A 242 11.38 0.09 1.13
N LEU A 243 11.13 -1.23 1.05
CA LEU A 243 10.78 -1.89 -0.21
C LEU A 243 9.41 -1.49 -0.73
N TYR A 244 8.39 -1.33 0.14
CA TYR A 244 7.10 -0.78 -0.28
C TYR A 244 7.23 0.66 -0.76
N SER A 245 8.05 1.49 -0.09
CA SER A 245 8.34 2.86 -0.51
C SER A 245 8.99 2.88 -1.90
N ASP A 246 9.99 2.04 -2.14
CA ASP A 246 10.65 1.91 -3.44
C ASP A 246 9.66 1.48 -4.54
N ALA A 247 8.89 0.42 -4.30
CA ALA A 247 7.92 -0.06 -5.28
C ALA A 247 6.78 0.94 -5.52
N ALA A 248 6.31 1.64 -4.48
CA ALA A 248 5.29 2.68 -4.59
C ALA A 248 5.79 3.87 -5.40
N SER A 249 7.02 4.34 -5.15
CA SER A 249 7.64 5.43 -5.93
C SER A 249 7.80 5.09 -7.43
N LYS A 250 7.80 3.80 -7.77
CA LYS A 250 7.81 3.26 -9.13
C LYS A 250 6.41 2.96 -9.67
N GLY A 251 5.36 3.38 -8.98
CA GLY A 251 3.97 3.32 -9.43
C GLY A 251 3.21 2.05 -9.07
N SER A 252 3.72 1.21 -8.17
CA SER A 252 2.98 0.05 -7.70
C SER A 252 1.85 0.47 -6.76
N LEU A 253 0.61 0.41 -7.24
CA LEU A 253 -0.58 0.71 -6.43
C LEU A 253 -0.77 -0.27 -5.28
N TYR A 254 -0.33 -1.52 -5.44
CA TYR A 254 -0.31 -2.49 -4.36
C TYR A 254 0.63 -2.06 -3.24
N ALA A 255 1.88 -1.70 -3.59
CA ALA A 255 2.86 -1.23 -2.62
C ALA A 255 2.44 0.08 -1.97
N LEU A 256 1.78 0.97 -2.72
CA LEU A 256 1.23 2.22 -2.21
C LEU A 256 0.21 1.97 -1.08
N ALA A 257 -0.70 1.00 -1.27
CA ALA A 257 -1.63 0.60 -0.23
C ALA A 257 -0.95 -0.02 1.00
N CYS A 258 0.09 -0.85 0.77
CA CYS A 258 0.88 -1.46 1.85
C CYS A 258 1.66 -0.42 2.64
N LEU A 259 2.29 0.53 1.96
CA LEU A 259 3.01 1.65 2.58
C LEU A 259 2.07 2.50 3.43
N GLY A 260 0.89 2.87 2.89
CA GLY A 260 -0.13 3.60 3.65
C GLY A 260 -0.58 2.83 4.89
N PHE A 261 -0.68 1.50 4.80
CA PHE A 261 -1.01 0.68 5.95
C PHE A 261 0.13 0.60 6.98
N CYS A 262 1.39 0.60 6.54
CA CYS A 262 2.53 0.72 7.44
C CYS A 262 2.46 2.00 8.26
N TYR A 263 2.14 3.15 7.66
CA TYR A 263 1.90 4.40 8.38
C TYR A 263 0.74 4.28 9.38
N CYS A 264 -0.37 3.65 9.00
CA CYS A 264 -1.51 3.47 9.91
C CYS A 264 -1.19 2.57 11.11
N GLU A 265 -0.31 1.59 10.97
CA GLU A 265 0.08 0.68 12.06
C GLU A 265 1.37 1.09 12.79
N GLY A 266 2.11 2.09 12.28
CA GLY A 266 3.42 2.48 12.81
C GLY A 266 4.48 1.38 12.65
N LYS A 267 4.42 0.62 11.55
CA LYS A 267 5.33 -0.50 11.25
C LYS A 267 6.43 -0.06 10.30
N GLY A 268 7.65 -0.03 10.78
CA GLY A 268 8.81 0.45 10.02
C GLY A 268 8.89 1.98 9.87
N CYS A 269 7.95 2.71 10.50
CA CYS A 269 7.88 4.17 10.52
C CYS A 269 7.13 4.66 11.74
N MET A 270 7.15 5.96 12.00
CA MET A 270 6.24 6.57 12.97
C MET A 270 4.79 6.46 12.48
N GLN A 271 3.86 6.21 13.41
CA GLN A 271 2.44 6.13 13.08
C GLN A 271 1.92 7.49 12.60
N ASP A 272 1.29 7.48 11.44
CA ASP A 272 0.69 8.67 10.83
C ASP A 272 -0.55 8.28 10.01
N PHE A 273 -1.72 8.46 10.62
CA PHE A 273 -2.99 8.11 9.98
C PHE A 273 -3.30 9.00 8.76
N THR A 274 -2.89 10.27 8.79
CA THR A 274 -3.18 11.22 7.71
C THR A 274 -2.42 10.83 6.45
N ARG A 275 -1.11 10.63 6.55
CA ARG A 275 -0.29 10.12 5.45
C ARG A 275 -0.77 8.75 4.97
N GLY A 276 -1.01 7.84 5.91
CA GLY A 276 -1.49 6.50 5.58
C GLY A 276 -2.75 6.52 4.74
N LEU A 277 -3.75 7.32 5.14
CA LEU A 277 -5.02 7.43 4.41
C LEU A 277 -4.90 8.05 3.02
N ILE A 278 -4.04 9.06 2.84
CA ILE A 278 -3.80 9.67 1.53
C ILE A 278 -3.33 8.59 0.54
N LEU A 279 -2.32 7.81 0.92
CA LEU A 279 -1.75 6.75 0.08
C LEU A 279 -2.75 5.63 -0.22
N ILE A 280 -3.52 5.23 0.81
CA ILE A 280 -4.53 4.17 0.66
C ILE A 280 -5.66 4.63 -0.25
N ARG A 281 -6.14 5.87 -0.07
CA ARG A 281 -7.19 6.47 -0.93
C ARG A 281 -6.73 6.56 -2.37
N GLU A 282 -5.50 6.99 -2.61
CA GLU A 282 -4.94 7.05 -3.95
C GLU A 282 -4.93 5.67 -4.62
N SER A 283 -4.47 4.63 -3.93
CA SER A 283 -4.51 3.27 -4.44
C SER A 283 -5.95 2.79 -4.70
N ALA A 284 -6.87 3.05 -3.76
CA ALA A 284 -8.25 2.61 -3.85
C ALA A 284 -9.03 3.34 -4.96
N SER A 285 -8.79 4.64 -5.18
CA SER A 285 -9.44 5.44 -6.22
C SER A 285 -9.04 5.00 -7.63
N GLN A 286 -7.85 4.46 -7.79
CA GLN A 286 -7.39 3.83 -9.02
C GLN A 286 -7.86 2.37 -9.16
N ASN A 287 -8.92 2.00 -8.45
CA ASN A 287 -9.56 0.68 -8.48
C ASN A 287 -8.64 -0.49 -8.08
N ASN A 288 -7.56 -0.24 -7.33
CA ASN A 288 -6.69 -1.31 -6.86
C ASN A 288 -7.37 -2.12 -5.73
N PRO A 289 -7.52 -3.45 -5.86
CA PRO A 289 -8.25 -4.25 -4.87
C PRO A 289 -7.56 -4.34 -3.51
N LYS A 290 -6.22 -4.23 -3.46
CA LYS A 290 -5.48 -4.13 -2.20
C LYS A 290 -5.80 -2.83 -1.48
N GLY A 291 -5.75 -1.68 -2.20
CA GLY A 291 -6.10 -0.37 -1.68
C GLY A 291 -7.54 -0.34 -1.12
N GLN A 292 -8.49 -0.88 -1.87
CA GLN A 292 -9.89 -0.99 -1.43
C GLN A 292 -10.03 -1.87 -0.18
N ASN A 293 -9.36 -3.02 -0.14
CA ASN A 293 -9.37 -3.87 1.06
C ASN A 293 -8.80 -3.14 2.29
N VAL A 294 -7.71 -2.40 2.12
CA VAL A 294 -7.09 -1.64 3.21
C VAL A 294 -7.98 -0.47 3.65
N MET A 295 -8.69 0.22 2.72
CA MET A 295 -9.72 1.19 3.09
C MET A 295 -10.80 0.58 3.99
N GLY A 296 -11.30 -0.61 3.64
CA GLY A 296 -12.23 -1.35 4.49
C GLY A 296 -11.67 -1.64 5.89
N ILE A 297 -10.37 -1.97 5.98
CA ILE A 297 -9.70 -2.15 7.28
C ILE A 297 -9.67 -0.82 8.06
N CYS A 298 -9.35 0.30 7.40
CA CYS A 298 -9.30 1.61 8.04
C CYS A 298 -10.65 1.99 8.65
N TYR A 299 -11.74 1.88 7.90
CA TYR A 299 -13.08 2.16 8.42
C TYR A 299 -13.47 1.24 9.58
N SER A 300 -13.19 -0.05 9.47
CA SER A 300 -13.59 -0.98 10.51
C SER A 300 -12.75 -0.89 11.79
N LYS A 301 -11.52 -0.35 11.72
CA LYS A 301 -10.65 -0.10 12.90
C LYS A 301 -10.70 1.36 13.38
N GLY A 302 -11.19 2.28 12.56
CA GLY A 302 -11.16 3.71 12.84
C GLY A 302 -9.76 4.31 12.66
N TYR A 303 -8.99 3.84 11.67
CA TYR A 303 -7.65 4.39 11.38
C TYR A 303 -7.79 5.68 10.58
N GLY A 304 -7.64 6.82 11.26
CA GLY A 304 -7.73 8.16 10.69
C GLY A 304 -9.10 8.54 10.10
N VAL A 305 -10.09 7.65 10.20
CA VAL A 305 -11.50 7.86 9.87
C VAL A 305 -12.38 7.38 11.02
N PRO A 306 -13.58 7.93 11.22
CA PRO A 306 -14.53 7.38 12.19
C PRO A 306 -14.78 5.91 11.87
N LYS A 307 -14.85 5.07 12.92
CA LYS A 307 -15.18 3.66 12.75
C LYS A 307 -16.57 3.51 12.14
N ASP A 308 -16.66 2.83 11.00
CA ASP A 308 -17.91 2.54 10.30
C ASP A 308 -17.83 1.16 9.63
N ASP A 309 -18.55 0.19 10.22
CA ASP A 309 -18.53 -1.17 9.71
C ASP A 309 -19.36 -1.30 8.40
N THR A 310 -20.30 -0.39 8.13
CA THR A 310 -21.07 -0.37 6.86
C THR A 310 -20.18 0.09 5.70
N GLU A 311 -19.48 1.20 5.88
CA GLU A 311 -18.48 1.66 4.91
C GLU A 311 -17.38 0.62 4.70
N ALA A 312 -16.92 -0.03 5.76
CA ALA A 312 -15.93 -1.10 5.65
C ALA A 312 -16.40 -2.24 4.75
N VAL A 313 -17.65 -2.66 4.87
CA VAL A 313 -18.26 -3.71 4.05
C VAL A 313 -18.32 -3.30 2.57
N GLU A 314 -18.70 -2.06 2.27
CA GLU A 314 -18.75 -1.58 0.89
C GLU A 314 -17.36 -1.61 0.24
N TRP A 315 -16.32 -1.19 0.95
CA TRP A 315 -14.95 -1.28 0.46
C TRP A 315 -14.47 -2.73 0.29
N TYR A 316 -14.79 -3.61 1.23
CA TYR A 316 -14.47 -5.05 1.09
C TYR A 316 -15.21 -5.66 -0.09
N ARG A 317 -16.49 -5.31 -0.32
CA ARG A 317 -17.29 -5.79 -1.44
C ARG A 317 -16.65 -5.43 -2.78
N ARG A 318 -16.27 -4.17 -2.98
CA ARG A 318 -15.60 -3.72 -4.21
C ARG A 318 -14.33 -4.52 -4.51
N ALA A 319 -13.50 -4.76 -3.50
CA ALA A 319 -12.29 -5.57 -3.66
C ALA A 319 -12.59 -7.07 -3.85
N ALA A 320 -13.61 -7.59 -3.17
CA ALA A 320 -14.02 -9.00 -3.23
C ALA A 320 -14.61 -9.37 -4.60
N GLU A 321 -15.38 -8.47 -5.20
CA GLU A 321 -15.93 -8.62 -6.55
C GLU A 321 -14.86 -8.64 -7.63
N GLN A 322 -13.74 -7.97 -7.43
CA GLN A 322 -12.54 -8.07 -8.28
C GLN A 322 -11.75 -9.37 -8.05
N GLY A 323 -12.23 -10.26 -7.17
CA GLY A 323 -11.57 -11.55 -6.90
C GLY A 323 -10.50 -11.50 -5.80
N TYR A 324 -10.30 -10.38 -5.11
CA TYR A 324 -9.25 -10.29 -4.09
C TYR A 324 -9.54 -11.18 -2.87
N ALA A 325 -8.77 -12.25 -2.71
CA ALA A 325 -9.04 -13.31 -1.75
C ALA A 325 -9.15 -12.82 -0.29
N ARG A 326 -8.30 -11.88 0.11
CA ARG A 326 -8.33 -11.32 1.48
C ARG A 326 -9.62 -10.53 1.73
N ALA A 327 -10.07 -9.76 0.74
CA ALA A 327 -11.31 -9.01 0.85
C ALA A 327 -12.53 -9.94 0.88
N GLN A 328 -12.53 -11.01 0.07
CA GLN A 328 -13.55 -12.04 0.12
C GLN A 328 -13.65 -12.69 1.50
N SER A 329 -12.48 -12.99 2.11
CA SER A 329 -12.44 -13.51 3.48
C SER A 329 -12.97 -12.51 4.50
N ASN A 330 -12.59 -11.23 4.41
CA ASN A 330 -13.04 -10.17 5.31
C ASN A 330 -14.54 -9.93 5.18
N LEU A 331 -15.05 -9.88 3.95
CA LEU A 331 -16.48 -9.75 3.67
C LEU A 331 -17.29 -10.93 4.24
N GLY A 332 -16.78 -12.16 4.05
CA GLY A 332 -17.39 -13.34 4.65
C GLY A 332 -17.43 -13.28 6.17
N VAL A 333 -16.39 -12.76 6.82
CA VAL A 333 -16.40 -12.55 8.28
C VAL A 333 -17.41 -11.47 8.66
N CYS A 334 -17.58 -10.40 7.90
CA CYS A 334 -18.60 -9.38 8.14
C CYS A 334 -20.01 -10.00 8.12
N TYR A 335 -20.34 -10.82 7.12
CA TYR A 335 -21.62 -11.54 7.07
C TYR A 335 -21.79 -12.53 8.22
N ALA A 336 -20.72 -13.26 8.60
CA ALA A 336 -20.79 -14.23 9.70
C ALA A 336 -21.02 -13.57 11.08
N LYS A 337 -20.63 -12.31 11.24
CA LYS A 337 -20.72 -11.55 12.49
C LYS A 337 -21.84 -10.51 12.52
N GLY A 338 -22.40 -10.14 11.37
CA GLY A 338 -23.33 -9.03 11.24
C GLY A 338 -22.66 -7.66 11.40
N TYR A 339 -21.36 -7.52 10.99
CA TYR A 339 -20.68 -6.24 11.03
C TYR A 339 -21.02 -5.44 9.79
N GLY A 340 -21.72 -4.32 9.94
CA GLY A 340 -22.15 -3.45 8.84
C GLY A 340 -23.15 -4.07 7.86
N VAL A 341 -23.57 -5.33 8.09
CA VAL A 341 -24.56 -6.07 7.30
C VAL A 341 -25.41 -6.96 8.21
N VAL A 342 -26.58 -7.35 7.73
CA VAL A 342 -27.38 -8.35 8.41
C VAL A 342 -26.60 -9.69 8.43
N GLN A 343 -26.54 -10.32 9.59
CA GLN A 343 -25.86 -11.61 9.73
C GLN A 343 -26.51 -12.67 8.84
N CYS A 344 -25.69 -13.33 8.01
CA CYS A 344 -26.10 -14.40 7.12
C CYS A 344 -24.93 -15.39 6.93
N TYR A 345 -25.08 -16.60 7.46
CA TYR A 345 -24.02 -17.60 7.38
C TYR A 345 -23.86 -18.20 5.98
N GLU A 346 -24.92 -18.27 5.19
CA GLU A 346 -24.91 -18.77 3.81
C GLU A 346 -24.06 -17.82 2.93
N GLU A 347 -24.32 -16.52 3.03
CA GLU A 347 -23.51 -15.50 2.34
C GLU A 347 -22.05 -15.52 2.82
N ALA A 348 -21.86 -15.65 4.14
CA ALA A 348 -20.53 -15.74 4.73
C ALA A 348 -19.72 -16.90 4.11
N VAL A 349 -20.32 -18.09 4.07
CA VAL A 349 -19.68 -19.28 3.47
C VAL A 349 -19.46 -19.11 1.98
N GLY A 350 -20.38 -18.48 1.26
CA GLY A 350 -20.22 -18.19 -0.16
C GLY A 350 -18.94 -17.40 -0.44
N TRP A 351 -18.70 -16.33 0.31
CA TRP A 351 -17.50 -15.50 0.17
C TRP A 351 -16.25 -16.18 0.71
N ILE A 352 -16.31 -16.83 1.87
CA ILE A 352 -15.18 -17.57 2.46
C ILE A 352 -14.72 -18.68 1.50
N ARG A 353 -15.66 -19.41 0.86
CA ARG A 353 -15.35 -20.49 -0.09
C ARG A 353 -14.65 -19.96 -1.33
N LYS A 354 -15.08 -18.82 -1.88
CA LYS A 354 -14.38 -18.16 -2.99
C LYS A 354 -12.92 -17.87 -2.64
N SER A 355 -12.68 -17.32 -1.46
CA SER A 355 -11.35 -17.03 -0.93
C SER A 355 -10.50 -18.28 -0.67
N ALA A 356 -11.11 -19.31 -0.06
CA ALA A 356 -10.45 -20.59 0.25
C ALA A 356 -10.04 -21.36 -1.00
N ASN A 357 -10.85 -21.31 -2.05
CA ASN A 357 -10.55 -21.93 -3.35
C ASN A 357 -9.37 -21.25 -4.07
N GLN A 358 -9.13 -19.97 -3.82
CA GLN A 358 -7.93 -19.26 -4.27
C GLN A 358 -6.68 -19.60 -3.44
N GLY A 359 -6.79 -20.46 -2.45
CA GLY A 359 -5.66 -20.87 -1.62
C GLY A 359 -5.42 -20.01 -0.39
N TYR A 360 -6.23 -18.99 -0.06
CA TYR A 360 -5.98 -18.15 1.10
C TYR A 360 -6.13 -18.94 2.40
N ALA A 361 -5.01 -19.15 3.10
CA ALA A 361 -4.92 -20.05 4.25
C ALA A 361 -5.93 -19.73 5.35
N LYS A 362 -6.13 -18.44 5.68
CA LYS A 362 -7.09 -18.02 6.69
C LYS A 362 -8.53 -18.37 6.33
N ALA A 363 -8.90 -18.17 5.05
CA ALA A 363 -10.22 -18.52 4.57
C ALA A 363 -10.45 -20.03 4.55
N GLN A 364 -9.42 -20.83 4.23
CA GLN A 364 -9.47 -22.28 4.33
C GLN A 364 -9.74 -22.73 5.76
N GLY A 365 -9.05 -22.16 6.75
CA GLY A 365 -9.31 -22.44 8.16
C GLY A 365 -10.75 -22.06 8.58
N LEU A 366 -11.21 -20.87 8.15
CA LEU A 366 -12.59 -20.43 8.42
C LEU A 366 -13.64 -21.36 7.80
N LEU A 367 -13.41 -21.82 6.57
CA LEU A 367 -14.32 -22.75 5.90
C LEU A 367 -14.38 -24.09 6.64
N GLY A 368 -13.25 -24.59 7.12
CA GLY A 368 -13.21 -25.77 8.00
C GLY A 368 -14.06 -25.58 9.27
N VAL A 369 -13.99 -24.40 9.91
CA VAL A 369 -14.84 -24.07 11.07
C VAL A 369 -16.32 -24.04 10.69
N CYS A 370 -16.67 -23.52 9.50
CA CYS A 370 -18.06 -23.51 9.02
C CYS A 370 -18.62 -24.95 8.88
N TYR A 371 -17.87 -25.83 8.24
CA TYR A 371 -18.26 -27.24 8.11
C TYR A 371 -18.36 -27.95 9.47
N GLN A 372 -17.38 -27.75 10.35
CA GLN A 372 -17.38 -28.39 11.67
C GLN A 372 -18.55 -27.95 12.54
N LYS A 373 -19.02 -26.71 12.40
CA LYS A 373 -20.10 -26.13 13.23
C LYS A 373 -21.46 -26.09 12.52
N GLY A 374 -21.55 -26.51 11.28
CA GLY A 374 -22.79 -26.42 10.50
C GLY A 374 -23.28 -24.97 10.31
N LYS A 375 -22.37 -24.01 10.14
CA LYS A 375 -22.72 -22.59 9.95
C LYS A 375 -22.76 -22.22 8.48
N GLY A 376 -23.97 -22.09 7.91
CA GLY A 376 -24.22 -21.79 6.51
C GLY A 376 -23.90 -22.93 5.54
N VAL A 377 -23.60 -24.12 6.07
CA VAL A 377 -23.44 -25.40 5.36
C VAL A 377 -23.84 -26.54 6.31
N ASP A 378 -24.16 -27.67 5.74
CA ASP A 378 -24.40 -28.90 6.56
C ASP A 378 -23.09 -29.27 7.28
N PRO A 379 -23.18 -29.71 8.54
CA PRO A 379 -22.02 -30.16 9.29
C PRO A 379 -21.32 -31.34 8.61
N ASP A 380 -20.01 -31.23 8.44
CA ASP A 380 -19.18 -32.29 7.87
C ASP A 380 -17.78 -32.22 8.46
N ASP A 381 -17.47 -33.11 9.42
CA ASP A 381 -16.17 -33.13 10.08
C ASP A 381 -15.03 -33.60 9.12
N VAL A 382 -15.36 -34.41 8.10
CA VAL A 382 -14.37 -34.89 7.12
C VAL A 382 -13.93 -33.71 6.22
N GLU A 383 -14.91 -33.00 5.67
CA GLU A 383 -14.64 -31.79 4.89
C GLU A 383 -13.90 -30.72 5.72
N ALA A 384 -14.30 -30.54 7.00
CA ALA A 384 -13.61 -29.61 7.91
C ALA A 384 -12.12 -29.93 8.03
N VAL A 385 -11.79 -31.20 8.23
CA VAL A 385 -10.40 -31.67 8.33
C VAL A 385 -9.62 -31.44 7.05
N GLU A 386 -10.20 -31.68 5.89
CA GLU A 386 -9.55 -31.43 4.61
C GLU A 386 -9.19 -29.95 4.44
N TRP A 387 -10.09 -29.05 4.83
CA TRP A 387 -9.82 -27.62 4.80
C TRP A 387 -8.78 -27.20 5.84
N TYR A 388 -8.82 -27.75 7.05
CA TYR A 388 -7.78 -27.53 8.06
C TYR A 388 -6.42 -27.99 7.59
N ARG A 389 -6.32 -29.18 6.93
CA ARG A 389 -5.06 -29.67 6.36
C ARG A 389 -4.48 -28.71 5.32
N LYS A 390 -5.32 -28.21 4.39
CA LYS A 390 -4.88 -27.24 3.36
C LYS A 390 -4.32 -25.98 4.01
N SER A 391 -5.01 -25.44 4.98
CA SER A 391 -4.62 -24.24 5.73
C SER A 391 -3.36 -24.48 6.59
N ALA A 392 -3.28 -25.60 7.31
CA ALA A 392 -2.18 -25.96 8.18
C ALA A 392 -0.87 -26.19 7.42
N ARG A 393 -0.93 -26.76 6.21
CA ARG A 393 0.23 -26.91 5.31
C ARG A 393 0.85 -25.58 4.92
N GLN A 394 0.05 -24.51 4.84
CA GLN A 394 0.52 -23.15 4.59
C GLN A 394 1.01 -22.43 5.86
N GLY A 395 1.09 -23.14 6.98
CA GLY A 395 1.62 -22.60 8.22
C GLY A 395 0.59 -21.88 9.09
N ASN A 396 -0.71 -21.89 8.79
CA ASN A 396 -1.70 -21.22 9.62
C ASN A 396 -1.80 -21.90 11.01
N SER A 397 -1.33 -21.19 12.05
CA SER A 397 -1.23 -21.73 13.41
C SER A 397 -2.58 -22.14 14.00
N THR A 398 -3.64 -21.36 13.75
CA THR A 398 -4.99 -21.70 14.21
C THR A 398 -5.47 -23.00 13.58
N SER A 399 -5.26 -23.20 12.29
CA SER A 399 -5.65 -24.41 11.59
C SER A 399 -4.83 -25.62 11.98
N GLN A 400 -3.55 -25.43 12.29
CA GLN A 400 -2.71 -26.48 12.87
C GLN A 400 -3.25 -26.94 14.23
N TRP A 401 -3.60 -26.01 15.12
CA TRP A 401 -4.23 -26.32 16.39
C TRP A 401 -5.59 -27.04 16.22
N LEU A 402 -6.48 -26.54 15.34
CA LEU A 402 -7.78 -27.16 15.08
C LEU A 402 -7.65 -28.58 14.50
N LEU A 403 -6.69 -28.79 13.61
CA LEU A 403 -6.37 -30.11 13.07
C LEU A 403 -5.87 -31.05 14.17
N GLY A 404 -5.03 -30.55 15.10
CA GLY A 404 -4.61 -31.27 16.29
C GLY A 404 -5.79 -31.72 17.14
N LEU A 405 -6.79 -30.84 17.36
CA LEU A 405 -8.02 -31.21 18.07
C LEU A 405 -8.83 -32.30 17.34
N CYS A 406 -8.89 -32.24 16.01
CA CYS A 406 -9.57 -33.28 15.23
C CYS A 406 -8.87 -34.62 15.38
N TYR A 407 -7.56 -34.69 15.37
CA TYR A 407 -6.80 -35.92 15.62
C TYR A 407 -6.93 -36.42 17.08
N GLU A 408 -6.93 -35.49 18.05
CA GLU A 408 -7.10 -35.83 19.47
C GLU A 408 -8.48 -36.45 19.75
N GLN A 409 -9.53 -35.90 19.11
CA GLN A 409 -10.92 -36.32 19.34
C GLN A 409 -11.42 -37.40 18.38
N GLY A 410 -10.69 -37.70 17.31
CA GLY A 410 -11.16 -38.63 16.27
C GLY A 410 -12.32 -38.06 15.42
N LYS A 411 -12.43 -36.70 15.32
CA LYS A 411 -13.47 -36.03 14.54
C LYS A 411 -13.05 -35.84 13.08
N GLY A 412 -13.76 -36.44 12.16
CA GLY A 412 -13.47 -36.44 10.73
C GLY A 412 -12.20 -37.19 10.33
N VAL A 413 -11.48 -37.76 11.30
CA VAL A 413 -10.27 -38.58 11.15
C VAL A 413 -10.20 -39.64 12.22
N ILE A 414 -9.38 -40.66 11.96
CA ILE A 414 -9.08 -41.66 13.00
C ILE A 414 -8.27 -40.96 14.11
N GLN A 415 -8.65 -41.18 15.35
CA GLN A 415 -7.95 -40.65 16.52
C GLN A 415 -6.45 -41.02 16.50
N ASN A 416 -5.60 -40.02 16.62
CA ASN A 416 -4.14 -40.21 16.61
C ASN A 416 -3.46 -39.15 17.44
N TYR A 417 -3.08 -39.44 18.67
CA TYR A 417 -2.42 -38.50 19.57
C TYR A 417 -1.02 -38.09 19.11
N LYS A 418 -0.31 -38.93 18.35
CA LYS A 418 0.99 -38.53 17.79
C LYS A 418 0.86 -37.43 16.77
N GLU A 419 -0.09 -37.56 15.82
CA GLU A 419 -0.41 -36.52 14.86
C GLU A 419 -0.95 -35.25 15.53
N ALA A 420 -1.79 -35.39 16.59
CA ALA A 420 -2.25 -34.26 17.37
C ALA A 420 -1.10 -33.46 17.97
N VAL A 421 -0.13 -34.11 18.58
CA VAL A 421 1.06 -33.50 19.19
C VAL A 421 1.87 -32.77 18.13
N GLU A 422 2.11 -33.36 16.95
CA GLU A 422 2.85 -32.72 15.87
C GLU A 422 2.14 -31.43 15.39
N CYS A 423 0.82 -31.49 15.28
CA CYS A 423 0.01 -30.31 14.92
C CYS A 423 0.08 -29.23 16.01
N TYR A 424 -0.07 -29.61 17.27
CA TYR A 424 0.04 -28.69 18.40
C TYR A 424 1.41 -28.06 18.50
N ARG A 425 2.49 -28.83 18.31
CA ARG A 425 3.88 -28.33 18.36
C ARG A 425 4.10 -27.26 17.32
N LYS A 426 3.75 -27.53 16.05
CA LYS A 426 3.87 -26.55 14.95
C LYS A 426 3.11 -25.26 15.23
N SER A 427 1.93 -25.37 15.85
CA SER A 427 1.12 -24.22 16.22
C SER A 427 1.67 -23.49 17.45
N ALA A 428 2.14 -24.22 18.46
CA ALA A 428 2.70 -23.68 19.71
C ALA A 428 4.02 -22.93 19.50
N GLU A 429 4.85 -23.39 18.57
CA GLU A 429 6.09 -22.72 18.14
C GLU A 429 5.80 -21.38 17.44
N GLN A 430 4.61 -21.17 16.93
CA GLN A 430 4.13 -19.89 16.41
C GLN A 430 3.35 -19.07 17.45
N ASP A 431 3.59 -19.30 18.72
CA ASP A 431 2.98 -18.61 19.86
C ASP A 431 1.45 -18.66 19.93
N ASN A 432 0.83 -19.75 19.43
CA ASN A 432 -0.58 -20.00 19.64
C ASN A 432 -0.84 -20.48 21.06
N ALA A 433 -1.44 -19.64 21.89
CA ALA A 433 -1.66 -19.95 23.31
C ALA A 433 -2.54 -21.21 23.53
N SER A 434 -3.55 -21.45 22.69
CA SER A 434 -4.38 -22.64 22.77
C SER A 434 -3.59 -23.91 22.46
N ALA A 435 -2.73 -23.85 21.43
CA ALA A 435 -1.88 -24.98 21.07
C ALA A 435 -0.82 -25.27 22.15
N GLN A 436 -0.23 -24.23 22.75
CA GLN A 436 0.70 -24.36 23.87
C GLN A 436 0.05 -25.05 25.06
N TYR A 437 -1.20 -24.68 25.37
CA TYR A 437 -1.97 -25.35 26.43
C TYR A 437 -2.21 -26.83 26.11
N HIS A 438 -2.70 -27.17 24.91
CA HIS A 438 -2.94 -28.56 24.52
C HIS A 438 -1.69 -29.41 24.44
N LEU A 439 -0.57 -28.81 23.98
CA LEU A 439 0.74 -29.47 23.99
C LEU A 439 1.21 -29.77 25.43
N GLY A 440 0.99 -28.80 26.34
CA GLY A 440 1.21 -29.00 27.78
C GLY A 440 0.39 -30.15 28.33
N LEU A 441 -0.91 -30.26 27.97
CA LEU A 441 -1.76 -31.39 28.35
C LEU A 441 -1.25 -32.74 27.82
N CYS A 442 -0.77 -32.75 26.57
CA CYS A 442 -0.21 -33.98 25.99
C CYS A 442 1.01 -34.45 26.77
N TYR A 443 1.92 -33.57 27.17
CA TYR A 443 3.05 -33.93 28.03
C TYR A 443 2.63 -34.31 29.45
N GLU A 444 1.64 -33.65 30.05
CA GLU A 444 1.11 -33.96 31.36
C GLU A 444 0.52 -35.37 31.39
N LYS A 445 -0.20 -35.75 30.35
CA LYS A 445 -0.95 -37.04 30.29
C LYS A 445 -0.19 -38.17 29.58
N GLY A 446 0.89 -37.87 28.89
CA GLY A 446 1.61 -38.85 28.06
C GLY A 446 0.85 -39.18 26.75
N TYR A 447 -0.01 -38.26 26.26
CA TYR A 447 -0.79 -38.51 25.05
C TYR A 447 0.10 -38.24 23.81
N GLY A 448 0.45 -39.32 23.10
CA GLY A 448 1.25 -39.25 21.86
C GLY A 448 2.72 -38.91 22.08
N VAL A 449 3.14 -38.60 23.32
CA VAL A 449 4.49 -38.34 23.79
C VAL A 449 4.77 -39.03 25.10
N VAL A 450 6.04 -39.16 25.46
CA VAL A 450 6.40 -39.61 26.82
C VAL A 450 5.95 -38.53 27.81
N GLN A 451 5.37 -38.98 28.91
CA GLN A 451 4.91 -38.06 29.96
C GLN A 451 6.13 -37.29 30.54
N ASP A 452 5.96 -35.98 30.60
CA ASP A 452 7.04 -35.05 31.07
C ASP A 452 6.38 -33.80 31.68
N TYR A 453 6.37 -33.74 33.01
CA TYR A 453 5.79 -32.60 33.73
C TYR A 453 6.61 -31.34 33.59
N GLY A 454 7.91 -31.41 33.35
CA GLY A 454 8.73 -30.23 33.08
C GLY A 454 8.37 -29.56 31.76
N GLN A 455 8.19 -30.38 30.71
CA GLN A 455 7.69 -29.89 29.42
C GLN A 455 6.25 -29.39 29.55
N ALA A 456 5.39 -30.04 30.32
CA ALA A 456 4.03 -29.58 30.53
C ALA A 456 4.00 -28.18 31.16
N ILE A 457 4.77 -27.98 32.26
CA ILE A 457 4.88 -26.68 32.92
C ILE A 457 5.44 -25.61 31.99
N PHE A 458 6.47 -25.92 31.20
CA PHE A 458 7.06 -24.99 30.24
C PHE A 458 6.02 -24.48 29.22
N TRP A 459 5.23 -25.37 28.65
CA TRP A 459 4.23 -24.99 27.67
C TRP A 459 3.03 -24.26 28.29
N TYR A 460 2.59 -24.67 29.47
CA TYR A 460 1.56 -23.94 30.23
C TYR A 460 2.03 -22.54 30.61
N GLN A 461 3.29 -22.35 31.00
CA GLN A 461 3.86 -21.04 31.33
C GLN A 461 3.82 -20.11 30.11
N LYS A 462 4.21 -20.61 28.93
CA LYS A 462 4.12 -19.84 27.69
C LYS A 462 2.69 -19.43 27.36
N SER A 463 1.74 -20.34 27.52
CA SER A 463 0.33 -20.09 27.28
C SER A 463 -0.27 -19.08 28.30
N ALA A 464 0.06 -19.24 29.59
CA ALA A 464 -0.39 -18.36 30.66
C ALA A 464 0.16 -16.92 30.52
N ASN A 465 1.43 -16.79 30.11
CA ASN A 465 2.04 -15.47 29.83
C ASN A 465 1.30 -14.68 28.73
N GLN A 466 0.50 -15.37 27.90
CA GLN A 466 -0.39 -14.75 26.92
C GLN A 466 -1.82 -14.50 27.47
N GLY A 467 -2.06 -14.74 28.77
CA GLY A 467 -3.35 -14.56 29.42
C GLY A 467 -4.36 -15.68 29.13
N TYR A 468 -3.87 -16.91 28.82
CA TYR A 468 -4.78 -18.04 28.62
C TYR A 468 -5.15 -18.66 29.98
N SER A 469 -6.33 -18.33 30.50
CA SER A 469 -6.77 -18.64 31.86
C SER A 469 -6.76 -20.15 32.20
N LYS A 470 -7.03 -21.03 31.23
CA LYS A 470 -6.97 -22.50 31.44
C LYS A 470 -5.51 -22.93 31.73
N ALA A 471 -4.52 -22.30 31.10
CA ALA A 471 -3.12 -22.62 31.36
C ALA A 471 -2.68 -22.10 32.75
N GLU A 472 -3.12 -20.92 33.16
CA GLU A 472 -2.88 -20.39 34.50
C GLU A 472 -3.39 -21.34 35.59
N HIS A 473 -4.62 -21.83 35.43
CA HIS A 473 -5.20 -22.77 36.35
C HIS A 473 -4.42 -24.12 36.38
N ARG A 474 -3.98 -24.64 35.22
CA ARG A 474 -3.17 -25.87 35.18
C ARG A 474 -1.80 -25.69 35.82
N LEU A 475 -1.16 -24.56 35.61
CA LEU A 475 0.10 -24.23 36.32
C LEU A 475 -0.08 -24.25 37.84
N GLU A 476 -1.16 -23.65 38.34
CA GLU A 476 -1.46 -23.65 39.77
C GLU A 476 -1.60 -25.07 40.30
N ILE A 477 -2.28 -25.96 39.56
CA ILE A 477 -2.41 -27.40 39.92
C ILE A 477 -1.04 -28.08 39.89
N CYS A 478 -0.22 -27.85 38.85
CA CYS A 478 1.10 -28.49 38.74
C CYS A 478 2.04 -28.05 39.87
N TYR A 479 2.00 -26.79 40.26
CA TYR A 479 2.84 -26.30 41.38
C TYR A 479 2.33 -26.82 42.76
N ARG A 480 1.03 -26.90 42.97
CA ARG A 480 0.46 -27.52 44.18
C ARG A 480 0.67 -29.04 44.23
N GLY A 481 0.72 -29.70 43.08
CA GLY A 481 0.96 -31.15 42.97
C GLY A 481 2.41 -31.57 43.17
N GLN A 482 3.35 -30.62 43.03
CA GLN A 482 4.76 -30.87 43.41
C GLN A 482 4.93 -30.94 44.94
N ASP A 483 4.01 -30.41 45.72
CA ASP A 483 3.99 -30.45 47.17
C ASP A 483 3.23 -31.66 47.78
N ILE A 484 2.53 -32.43 46.95
CA ILE A 484 1.70 -33.57 47.40
C ILE A 484 1.98 -34.78 46.51
N ASP A 485 2.54 -35.82 47.14
CA ASP A 485 2.67 -37.18 46.58
C ASP A 485 1.34 -37.67 45.97
N ALA A 486 1.46 -38.09 44.72
CA ALA A 486 0.56 -38.88 43.89
C ALA A 486 -0.76 -39.37 44.59
N GLY A 487 -1.87 -38.72 44.33
CA GLY A 487 -3.09 -39.35 44.74
C GLY A 487 -4.47 -38.67 44.56
N CYS A 488 -4.58 -37.54 43.93
CA CYS A 488 -5.92 -36.96 43.68
C CYS A 488 -6.11 -36.57 42.20
N TYR A 489 -6.53 -37.50 41.37
CA TYR A 489 -7.11 -37.26 40.07
C TYR A 489 -8.57 -36.84 40.23
N VAL A 490 -8.86 -35.57 40.18
CA VAL A 490 -10.24 -35.11 39.91
C VAL A 490 -10.42 -35.10 38.41
N SER A 491 -11.27 -36.01 37.97
CA SER A 491 -11.73 -36.14 36.58
C SER A 491 -12.57 -34.91 36.20
N TYR A 492 -11.97 -33.99 35.49
CA TYR A 492 -12.73 -33.02 34.68
C TYR A 492 -12.62 -33.44 33.21
N LEU A 493 -13.38 -34.50 32.88
CA LEU A 493 -13.75 -34.82 31.52
C LEU A 493 -15.06 -34.08 31.23
N ASP A 494 -14.96 -32.83 30.89
CA ASP A 494 -15.93 -32.18 30.00
C ASP A 494 -15.37 -30.80 29.55
N ASP A 495 -14.48 -30.86 28.62
CA ASP A 495 -14.08 -29.67 27.89
C ASP A 495 -13.97 -30.05 26.42
N SER A 496 -15.14 -30.09 25.76
CA SER A 496 -15.15 -29.97 24.31
C SER A 496 -14.45 -28.63 23.98
N GLY A 497 -13.20 -28.71 23.57
CA GLY A 497 -12.33 -27.53 23.31
C GLY A 497 -12.91 -26.53 22.30
N LEU A 498 -14.17 -26.74 21.91
CA LEU A 498 -14.94 -25.94 20.96
C LEU A 498 -15.96 -24.99 21.59
N GLU A 499 -16.34 -25.14 22.86
CA GLU A 499 -17.34 -24.27 23.48
C GLU A 499 -16.92 -22.82 23.64
N GLY A 500 -15.65 -22.51 23.52
CA GLY A 500 -15.12 -21.17 23.58
C GLY A 500 -14.68 -20.56 22.25
N TYR A 501 -14.78 -21.27 21.11
CA TYR A 501 -14.48 -20.65 19.82
C TYR A 501 -15.68 -19.88 19.30
N ASP A 502 -15.99 -18.84 20.03
CA ASP A 502 -16.87 -17.79 19.55
C ASP A 502 -16.14 -17.06 18.41
N PHE A 503 -16.83 -16.79 17.30
CA PHE A 503 -16.37 -15.85 16.29
C PHE A 503 -15.99 -14.49 16.90
N SER A 504 -16.40 -14.14 18.14
CA SER A 504 -16.00 -12.95 18.86
C SER A 504 -14.50 -12.94 19.22
N ARG A 505 -13.87 -14.10 19.35
CA ARG A 505 -12.42 -14.24 19.61
C ARG A 505 -11.57 -14.33 18.35
N LEU A 506 -12.18 -14.48 17.19
CA LEU A 506 -11.56 -13.95 15.98
C LEU A 506 -11.45 -12.44 16.18
N ARG A 507 -10.53 -11.98 17.05
CA ARG A 507 -9.95 -10.69 16.81
C ARG A 507 -9.54 -10.78 15.36
N LEU A 508 -10.21 -10.00 14.53
CA LEU A 508 -9.67 -9.59 13.28
C LEU A 508 -8.31 -8.94 13.63
N LYS A 509 -7.26 -9.74 13.83
CA LYS A 509 -5.97 -9.36 13.30
C LYS A 509 -6.30 -9.31 11.83
N ARG A 510 -6.76 -8.16 11.43
CA ARG A 510 -6.98 -7.74 10.07
C ARG A 510 -5.58 -7.55 9.53
N ASP A 511 -4.90 -8.68 9.43
CA ASP A 511 -3.57 -8.75 8.87
C ASP A 511 -3.73 -8.54 7.38
N LEU A 512 -2.87 -7.74 6.84
CA LEU A 512 -2.69 -7.44 5.44
C LEU A 512 -2.87 -8.63 4.52
#